data_d5024f27d833de568251b9a27aa77a2d
#
_entry.id   d5024f27d833de568251b9a27aa77a2d
#
_cell.length_a   1.000
_cell.length_b   1.000
_cell.length_c   1.000
_cell.angle_alpha   90.00
_cell.angle_beta   90.00
_cell.angle_gamma   90.00
#
_symmetry.space_group_name_H-M   'P 1'
#
loop_
_entity.id
_entity.type
_entity.pdbx_description
1 polymer ?
#
loop_
_entity_poly.entity_id
_entity_poly.type
_entity_poly.pdbx_seq_one_letter_code
_entity_poly.pdbx_strand_id
1 'polypeptide(L)'
;MKAAGTHHATKYWHRTEEGRIQCDVCPRACRLKDGQEGLCFVRACEGGEIVLTTYGRSSGFCVDPIEKKPLNHFLPGTPIFSFGTAGCNLSCKFCQNWDMSKSREMDTLADAATPEDIARAAQRLGCRSVAYTYNDPVVFLEYAVDTAKACHAVGIKSVAVTAGYISPGAREDFFAHMDAANVDLKAFSDDFYHRLCGGHLQPVLDTLTYLKRETSVWFELTTLLIPGENDSDDEIERMTRWVVTELGPDVPMHFTAFHPDWKMMDHPPTPPRTLGRARAIALRNGVHYAYTGNVHDAEGGSTYCPGCGSRVIQRDWYELGEWALDANGCCTKCHARIAGVFDAAPGTWGARRVPVRMAH
;
A
#
# COMPACT_ATOMS: atom_id res chain seq x y z
N MET A 1 -3.06 6.81 32.15
CA MET A 1 -1.97 5.84 32.45
C MET A 1 -1.51 5.28 31.11
N LYS A 2 -0.24 5.50 30.69
CA LYS A 2 0.33 4.85 29.49
C LYS A 2 0.37 3.35 29.78
N ALA A 3 -0.21 2.52 28.91
CA ALA A 3 -0.16 1.06 29.05
C ALA A 3 1.30 0.61 28.98
N ALA A 4 1.79 -0.03 30.03
CA ALA A 4 3.13 -0.61 30.05
C ALA A 4 3.22 -1.71 28.98
N GLY A 5 4.21 -1.62 28.06
CA GLY A 5 4.51 -2.65 27.06
C GLY A 5 4.23 -2.29 25.59
N THR A 6 3.70 -1.10 25.29
CA THR A 6 3.46 -0.68 23.90
C THR A 6 4.61 0.13 23.28
N HIS A 7 5.61 0.50 24.07
CA HIS A 7 6.78 1.24 23.60
C HIS A 7 7.86 0.28 23.14
N HIS A 8 8.18 0.31 21.86
CA HIS A 8 9.16 -0.55 21.22
C HIS A 8 10.32 0.29 20.69
N ALA A 9 11.56 -0.05 21.08
CA ALA A 9 12.75 0.64 20.62
C ALA A 9 12.95 0.47 19.11
N THR A 10 13.45 1.50 18.44
CA THR A 10 13.85 1.42 17.04
C THR A 10 15.34 1.69 16.89
N LYS A 11 15.96 1.13 15.84
CA LYS A 11 17.37 1.40 15.48
C LYS A 11 17.53 2.57 14.49
N TYR A 12 16.43 3.11 13.97
CA TYR A 12 16.43 4.12 12.91
C TYR A 12 16.41 5.53 13.49
N TRP A 13 17.51 5.92 14.13
CA TRP A 13 17.72 7.27 14.65
C TRP A 13 19.20 7.54 14.90
N HIS A 14 19.54 8.81 14.97
CA HIS A 14 20.86 9.26 15.42
C HIS A 14 20.74 10.57 16.20
N ARG A 15 21.80 10.88 16.95
CA ARG A 15 21.92 12.17 17.62
C ARG A 15 22.55 13.18 16.69
N THR A 16 21.88 14.32 16.50
CA THR A 16 22.41 15.43 15.70
C THR A 16 23.49 16.20 16.47
N GLU A 17 24.32 16.98 15.75
CA GLU A 17 25.34 17.85 16.36
C GLU A 17 24.75 18.85 17.35
N GLU A 18 23.50 19.27 17.13
CA GLU A 18 22.72 20.17 18.02
C GLU A 18 22.16 19.47 19.25
N GLY A 19 22.44 18.18 19.44
CA GLY A 19 21.99 17.38 20.58
C GLY A 19 20.52 16.92 20.51
N ARG A 20 19.83 17.10 19.38
CA ARG A 20 18.49 16.53 19.15
C ARG A 20 18.59 15.08 18.69
N ILE A 21 17.52 14.33 18.84
CA ILE A 21 17.39 12.97 18.31
C ILE A 21 16.61 13.05 16.99
N GLN A 22 17.24 12.65 15.89
CA GLN A 22 16.58 12.58 14.59
C GLN A 22 16.05 11.18 14.34
N CYS A 23 14.77 11.08 13.97
CA CYS A 23 14.16 9.84 13.49
C CYS A 23 14.47 9.65 12.01
N ASP A 24 15.05 8.50 11.65
CA ASP A 24 15.53 8.19 10.30
C ASP A 24 14.65 7.16 9.57
N VAL A 25 13.46 6.86 10.07
CA VAL A 25 12.54 5.89 9.45
C VAL A 25 12.02 6.39 8.09
N CYS A 26 11.76 7.68 7.96
CA CYS A 26 11.21 8.26 6.74
C CYS A 26 11.85 9.62 6.42
N PRO A 27 11.71 10.12 5.17
CA PRO A 27 12.33 11.38 4.72
C PRO A 27 11.86 12.65 5.45
N ARG A 28 10.92 12.52 6.43
CA ARG A 28 10.58 13.62 7.35
C ARG A 28 11.74 14.03 8.24
N ALA A 29 12.60 13.08 8.58
CA ALA A 29 13.78 13.33 9.41
C ALA A 29 13.46 14.18 10.65
N CYS A 30 12.42 13.79 11.39
CA CYS A 30 11.91 14.56 12.54
C CYS A 30 12.99 14.69 13.62
N ARG A 31 13.36 15.93 14.00
CA ARG A 31 14.35 16.24 15.04
C ARG A 31 13.63 16.55 16.35
N LEU A 32 13.72 15.64 17.30
CA LEU A 32 12.94 15.63 18.53
C LEU A 32 13.83 15.90 19.76
N LYS A 33 13.22 16.54 20.75
CA LYS A 33 13.71 16.55 22.13
C LYS A 33 13.02 15.44 22.92
N ASP A 34 13.54 15.12 24.07
CA ASP A 34 12.91 14.15 24.97
C ASP A 34 11.45 14.53 25.30
N GLY A 35 10.55 13.56 25.23
CA GLY A 35 9.11 13.73 25.38
C GLY A 35 8.37 14.27 24.14
N GLN A 36 9.04 14.58 23.04
CA GLN A 36 8.40 15.02 21.80
C GLN A 36 8.07 13.86 20.86
N GLU A 37 6.98 14.04 20.10
CA GLU A 37 6.52 13.12 19.05
C GLU A 37 6.85 13.68 17.67
N GLY A 38 7.10 12.77 16.71
CA GLY A 38 7.26 13.12 15.30
C GLY A 38 5.93 13.53 14.65
N LEU A 39 5.97 13.94 13.37
CA LEU A 39 4.77 14.29 12.61
C LEU A 39 3.72 13.17 12.62
N CYS A 40 4.17 11.91 12.59
CA CYS A 40 3.30 10.73 12.62
C CYS A 40 2.68 10.44 13.98
N PHE A 41 3.05 11.15 15.04
CA PHE A 41 2.65 11.07 16.45
C PHE A 41 2.73 9.68 17.12
N VAL A 42 3.22 8.68 16.41
CA VAL A 42 3.43 7.31 16.93
C VAL A 42 4.90 6.96 17.11
N ARG A 43 5.80 7.89 16.73
CA ARG A 43 7.22 7.81 17.05
C ARG A 43 7.58 8.96 17.97
N ALA A 44 8.06 8.61 19.16
CA ALA A 44 8.41 9.57 20.20
C ALA A 44 9.89 9.48 20.56
N CYS A 45 10.46 10.57 21.08
CA CYS A 45 11.76 10.56 21.73
C CYS A 45 11.57 10.35 23.23
N GLU A 46 12.08 9.24 23.77
CA GLU A 46 12.01 8.90 25.19
C GLU A 46 13.39 8.45 25.68
N GLY A 47 13.88 9.11 26.74
CA GLY A 47 15.20 8.81 27.30
C GLY A 47 16.36 9.05 26.31
N GLY A 48 16.17 9.90 25.29
CA GLY A 48 17.16 10.19 24.27
C GLY A 48 17.25 9.16 23.13
N GLU A 49 16.22 8.35 22.93
CA GLU A 49 16.07 7.37 21.86
C GLU A 49 14.70 7.51 21.19
N ILE A 50 14.56 7.02 19.95
CA ILE A 50 13.26 6.96 19.29
C ILE A 50 12.58 5.63 19.61
N VAL A 51 11.29 5.70 19.99
CA VAL A 51 10.44 4.54 20.23
C VAL A 51 9.19 4.58 19.37
N LEU A 52 8.67 3.40 18.99
CA LEU A 52 7.34 3.22 18.46
C LEU A 52 6.36 3.04 19.62
N THR A 53 5.33 3.90 19.70
CA THR A 53 4.37 3.92 20.83
C THR A 53 3.11 3.06 20.59
N THR A 54 2.95 2.47 19.40
CA THR A 54 1.77 1.72 18.97
C THR A 54 2.05 0.24 18.71
N TYR A 55 3.19 -0.28 19.14
CA TYR A 55 3.53 -1.69 18.94
C TYR A 55 2.50 -2.61 19.61
N GLY A 56 2.05 -3.63 18.88
CA GLY A 56 1.05 -4.57 19.39
C GLY A 56 -0.38 -4.03 19.46
N ARG A 57 -0.64 -2.81 18.93
CA ARG A 57 -1.98 -2.19 18.96
C ARG A 57 -2.47 -1.91 17.53
N SER A 58 -3.77 -2.08 17.33
CA SER A 58 -4.45 -1.85 16.06
C SER A 58 -5.72 -1.04 16.23
N SER A 59 -6.11 -0.29 15.20
CA SER A 59 -7.41 0.37 15.09
C SER A 59 -8.51 -0.57 14.56
N GLY A 60 -8.21 -1.85 14.39
CA GLY A 60 -9.14 -2.89 13.99
C GLY A 60 -8.58 -3.83 12.93
N PHE A 61 -9.21 -4.99 12.85
CA PHE A 61 -8.86 -6.06 11.91
C PHE A 61 -10.01 -6.37 10.98
N CYS A 62 -9.70 -6.71 9.73
CA CYS A 62 -10.69 -7.03 8.72
C CYS A 62 -10.15 -8.09 7.74
N VAL A 63 -10.99 -9.05 7.34
CA VAL A 63 -10.71 -9.85 6.15
C VAL A 63 -11.30 -9.13 4.94
N ASP A 64 -10.44 -8.73 4.01
CA ASP A 64 -10.78 -8.04 2.77
C ASP A 64 -10.48 -8.93 1.55
N PRO A 65 -11.04 -8.67 0.36
CA PRO A 65 -10.50 -9.21 -0.88
C PRO A 65 -9.12 -8.61 -1.18
N ILE A 66 -8.21 -9.39 -1.78
CA ILE A 66 -6.87 -8.93 -2.17
C ILE A 66 -6.94 -7.77 -3.17
N GLU A 67 -7.94 -7.78 -4.08
CA GLU A 67 -8.17 -6.73 -5.07
C GLU A 67 -8.43 -5.35 -4.45
N LYS A 68 -8.93 -5.32 -3.20
CA LYS A 68 -9.11 -4.07 -2.46
C LYS A 68 -7.80 -3.42 -2.00
N LYS A 69 -6.65 -4.13 -2.12
CA LYS A 69 -5.32 -3.61 -1.74
C LYS A 69 -4.54 -2.94 -2.86
N PRO A 70 -5.09 -2.46 -3.88
CA PRO A 70 -5.26 -2.87 -5.28
C PRO A 70 -4.14 -3.78 -5.77
N LEU A 71 -4.34 -5.08 -5.62
CA LEU A 71 -3.42 -6.13 -6.08
C LEU A 71 -4.18 -7.09 -6.99
N ASN A 72 -4.07 -6.87 -8.30
CA ASN A 72 -4.74 -7.67 -9.32
C ASN A 72 -3.90 -8.85 -9.81
N HIS A 73 -2.60 -8.82 -9.57
CA HIS A 73 -1.63 -9.81 -10.04
C HIS A 73 -0.92 -10.55 -8.90
N PHE A 74 -1.41 -10.44 -7.68
CA PHE A 74 -0.89 -11.17 -6.52
C PHE A 74 -2.01 -11.96 -5.86
N LEU A 75 -2.00 -13.29 -6.05
CA LEU A 75 -2.98 -14.25 -5.50
C LEU A 75 -4.44 -13.80 -5.70
N PRO A 76 -4.91 -13.56 -6.95
CA PRO A 76 -6.23 -13.00 -7.23
C PRO A 76 -7.37 -13.82 -6.62
N GLY A 77 -8.41 -13.13 -6.13
CA GLY A 77 -9.60 -13.73 -5.53
C GLY A 77 -9.42 -14.32 -4.13
N THR A 78 -8.25 -14.13 -3.50
CA THR A 78 -7.99 -14.66 -2.15
C THR A 78 -8.35 -13.66 -1.07
N PRO A 79 -8.71 -14.14 0.16
CA PRO A 79 -8.85 -13.28 1.32
C PRO A 79 -7.50 -12.83 1.86
N ILE A 80 -7.44 -11.57 2.31
CA ILE A 80 -6.29 -10.98 2.98
C ILE A 80 -6.67 -10.41 4.34
N PHE A 81 -5.93 -10.78 5.40
CA PHE A 81 -6.16 -10.25 6.73
C PHE A 81 -5.49 -8.89 6.88
N SER A 82 -6.27 -7.87 7.12
CA SER A 82 -5.86 -6.46 7.01
C SER A 82 -5.90 -5.76 8.34
N PHE A 83 -4.86 -4.99 8.65
CA PHE A 83 -4.84 -4.11 9.80
C PHE A 83 -3.95 -2.89 9.60
N GLY A 84 -4.20 -1.88 10.42
CA GLY A 84 -3.37 -0.71 10.60
C GLY A 84 -3.29 -0.29 12.05
N THR A 85 -2.48 0.69 12.32
CA THR A 85 -2.37 1.29 13.66
C THR A 85 -2.94 2.71 13.64
N ALA A 86 -2.22 3.69 14.17
CA ALA A 86 -2.54 5.11 14.08
C ALA A 86 -1.38 5.85 13.43
N GLY A 87 -1.64 7.08 12.98
CA GLY A 87 -0.61 7.95 12.42
C GLY A 87 -0.22 7.68 10.99
N CYS A 88 0.48 8.62 10.39
CA CYS A 88 1.02 8.52 9.04
C CYS A 88 2.17 9.53 8.87
N ASN A 89 3.16 9.19 8.05
CA ASN A 89 4.29 10.06 7.72
C ASN A 89 3.99 11.09 6.61
N LEU A 90 2.83 10.99 5.95
CA LEU A 90 2.28 12.00 5.05
C LEU A 90 1.04 12.67 5.65
N SER A 91 0.73 13.88 5.17
CA SER A 91 -0.41 14.69 5.62
C SER A 91 -1.42 14.94 4.50
N CYS A 92 -1.68 13.92 3.67
CA CYS A 92 -2.55 14.03 2.49
C CYS A 92 -3.89 14.67 2.84
N LYS A 93 -4.24 15.77 2.14
CA LYS A 93 -5.51 16.49 2.38
C LYS A 93 -6.75 15.71 1.92
N PHE A 94 -6.55 14.76 1.02
CA PHE A 94 -7.57 13.85 0.46
C PHE A 94 -7.59 12.47 1.11
N CYS A 95 -7.12 12.34 2.35
CA CYS A 95 -6.98 11.05 3.01
C CYS A 95 -8.35 10.44 3.32
N GLN A 96 -8.65 9.26 2.76
CA GLN A 96 -9.89 8.52 3.00
C GLN A 96 -9.90 7.76 4.34
N ASN A 97 -8.74 7.61 4.97
CA ASN A 97 -8.59 6.99 6.29
C ASN A 97 -8.07 8.03 7.31
N TRP A 98 -8.58 9.26 7.22
CA TRP A 98 -8.09 10.36 8.07
C TRP A 98 -8.40 10.16 9.55
N ASP A 99 -9.46 9.46 9.88
CA ASP A 99 -9.87 9.08 11.23
C ASP A 99 -8.77 8.28 11.95
N MET A 100 -8.08 7.39 11.26
CA MET A 100 -6.94 6.62 11.79
C MET A 100 -5.61 7.35 11.62
N SER A 101 -5.37 7.89 10.41
CA SER A 101 -4.06 8.41 10.04
C SER A 101 -3.78 9.82 10.58
N LYS A 102 -4.81 10.55 11.03
CA LYS A 102 -4.71 11.95 11.48
C LYS A 102 -5.25 12.18 12.90
N SER A 103 -6.02 11.26 13.45
CA SER A 103 -6.44 11.33 14.84
C SER A 103 -5.24 11.12 15.75
N ARG A 104 -5.00 12.09 16.64
CA ARG A 104 -3.99 11.99 17.70
C ARG A 104 -4.55 11.34 18.95
N GLU A 105 -5.84 11.05 18.96
CA GLU A 105 -6.51 10.34 20.07
C GLU A 105 -6.21 8.86 19.95
N MET A 106 -5.42 8.34 20.86
CA MET A 106 -5.02 6.92 20.91
C MET A 106 -6.21 5.98 21.20
N ASP A 107 -7.40 6.53 21.44
CA ASP A 107 -8.64 5.76 21.66
C ASP A 107 -9.09 4.99 20.41
N THR A 108 -8.60 5.37 19.22
CA THR A 108 -8.81 4.60 17.98
C THR A 108 -8.06 3.25 17.97
N LEU A 109 -7.09 3.04 18.87
CA LEU A 109 -6.34 1.79 19.01
C LEU A 109 -7.11 0.85 19.96
N ALA A 110 -8.26 0.38 19.51
CA ALA A 110 -9.20 -0.40 20.30
C ALA A 110 -8.78 -1.86 20.51
N ASP A 111 -7.98 -2.41 19.58
CA ASP A 111 -7.57 -3.81 19.59
C ASP A 111 -6.07 -3.96 19.91
N ALA A 112 -5.72 -5.04 20.60
CA ALA A 112 -4.34 -5.45 20.83
C ALA A 112 -4.11 -6.85 20.24
N ALA A 113 -2.95 -7.06 19.61
CA ALA A 113 -2.55 -8.37 19.11
C ALA A 113 -1.03 -8.45 18.99
N THR A 114 -0.44 -9.57 19.39
CA THR A 114 0.96 -9.85 19.10
C THR A 114 1.13 -10.23 17.63
N PRO A 115 2.35 -10.16 17.08
CA PRO A 115 2.65 -10.69 15.75
C PRO A 115 2.14 -12.12 15.52
N GLU A 116 2.31 -12.98 16.52
CA GLU A 116 1.88 -14.39 16.47
C GLU A 116 0.35 -14.53 16.50
N ASP A 117 -0.36 -13.64 17.23
CA ASP A 117 -1.84 -13.64 17.25
C ASP A 117 -2.39 -13.29 15.86
N ILE A 118 -1.78 -12.33 15.18
CA ILE A 118 -2.15 -11.94 13.81
C ILE A 118 -1.91 -13.10 12.84
N ALA A 119 -0.74 -13.72 12.91
CA ALA A 119 -0.40 -14.85 12.03
C ALA A 119 -1.37 -16.03 12.23
N ARG A 120 -1.65 -16.39 13.49
CA ARG A 120 -2.64 -17.44 13.83
C ARG A 120 -4.06 -17.09 13.40
N ALA A 121 -4.46 -15.82 13.53
CA ALA A 121 -5.78 -15.36 13.09
C ALA A 121 -5.91 -15.47 11.56
N ALA A 122 -4.92 -15.00 10.81
CA ALA A 122 -4.89 -15.12 9.35
C ALA A 122 -5.02 -16.59 8.91
N GLN A 123 -4.28 -17.51 9.54
CA GLN A 123 -4.34 -18.93 9.25
C GLN A 123 -5.72 -19.54 9.54
N ARG A 124 -6.31 -19.25 10.72
CA ARG A 124 -7.65 -19.76 11.08
C ARG A 124 -8.75 -19.25 10.15
N LEU A 125 -8.60 -18.02 9.65
CA LEU A 125 -9.56 -17.37 8.76
C LEU A 125 -9.35 -17.76 7.29
N GLY A 126 -8.39 -18.63 6.98
CA GLY A 126 -8.08 -19.08 5.63
C GLY A 126 -7.49 -17.98 4.74
N CYS A 127 -6.93 -16.92 5.33
CA CYS A 127 -6.26 -15.87 4.58
C CYS A 127 -4.93 -16.36 4.04
N ARG A 128 -4.64 -16.02 2.78
CA ARG A 128 -3.37 -16.36 2.13
C ARG A 128 -2.27 -15.34 2.48
N SER A 129 -2.67 -14.17 2.91
CA SER A 129 -1.75 -13.08 3.22
C SER A 129 -2.29 -12.15 4.32
N VAL A 130 -1.37 -11.34 4.87
CA VAL A 130 -1.67 -10.23 5.80
C VAL A 130 -1.28 -8.92 5.14
N ALA A 131 -2.15 -7.91 5.20
CA ALA A 131 -1.88 -6.56 4.72
C ALA A 131 -1.65 -5.58 5.86
N TYR A 132 -0.52 -4.89 5.80
CA TYR A 132 -0.19 -3.71 6.60
C TYR A 132 -0.72 -2.50 5.83
N THR A 133 -1.85 -1.90 6.29
CA THR A 133 -2.65 -1.00 5.45
C THR A 133 -3.44 0.02 6.28
N TYR A 134 -4.32 0.79 5.63
CA TYR A 134 -5.18 1.86 6.14
C TYR A 134 -4.40 3.14 6.49
N ASN A 135 -3.42 3.09 7.39
CA ASN A 135 -2.36 4.09 7.52
C ASN A 135 -1.05 3.54 6.94
N ASP A 136 -0.03 4.37 6.77
CA ASP A 136 1.22 3.91 6.17
C ASP A 136 2.00 2.99 7.12
N PRO A 137 2.32 1.73 6.74
CA PRO A 137 3.05 0.78 7.59
C PRO A 137 4.47 1.22 7.95
N VAL A 138 5.04 2.16 7.24
CA VAL A 138 6.37 2.75 7.57
C VAL A 138 6.38 3.33 8.98
N VAL A 139 5.26 3.89 9.46
CA VAL A 139 5.25 4.48 10.81
C VAL A 139 5.20 3.44 11.94
N PHE A 140 4.79 2.20 11.64
CA PHE A 140 4.82 1.07 12.57
C PHE A 140 5.69 -0.09 12.08
N LEU A 141 6.79 0.24 11.42
CA LEU A 141 7.69 -0.65 10.70
C LEU A 141 8.10 -1.90 11.51
N GLU A 142 8.50 -1.74 12.76
CA GLU A 142 8.96 -2.84 13.61
C GLU A 142 7.84 -3.86 13.84
N TYR A 143 6.63 -3.37 14.13
CA TYR A 143 5.47 -4.23 14.32
C TYR A 143 5.07 -4.95 13.02
N ALA A 144 5.15 -4.26 11.87
CA ALA A 144 4.90 -4.87 10.56
C ALA A 144 5.94 -5.94 10.23
N VAL A 145 7.23 -5.68 10.44
CA VAL A 145 8.33 -6.63 10.19
C VAL A 145 8.23 -7.87 11.08
N ASP A 146 7.98 -7.70 12.37
CA ASP A 146 7.85 -8.83 13.28
C ASP A 146 6.58 -9.65 12.98
N THR A 147 5.49 -8.99 12.59
CA THR A 147 4.29 -9.68 12.11
C THR A 147 4.57 -10.45 10.81
N ALA A 148 5.36 -9.88 9.89
CA ALA A 148 5.73 -10.57 8.65
C ALA A 148 6.55 -11.85 8.93
N LYS A 149 7.50 -11.79 9.85
CA LYS A 149 8.27 -12.96 10.30
C LYS A 149 7.38 -14.04 10.89
N ALA A 150 6.43 -13.65 11.76
CA ALA A 150 5.46 -14.59 12.35
C ALA A 150 4.54 -15.19 11.28
N CYS A 151 4.09 -14.41 10.30
CA CYS A 151 3.30 -14.88 9.17
C CYS A 151 4.08 -15.90 8.31
N HIS A 152 5.31 -15.59 7.95
CA HIS A 152 6.16 -16.50 7.17
C HIS A 152 6.39 -17.84 7.90
N ALA A 153 6.55 -17.82 9.22
CA ALA A 153 6.71 -19.03 10.02
C ALA A 153 5.51 -20.00 9.92
N VAL A 154 4.33 -19.51 9.55
CA VAL A 154 3.12 -20.32 9.36
C VAL A 154 2.64 -20.37 7.88
N GLY A 155 3.49 -19.95 6.94
CA GLY A 155 3.21 -20.03 5.50
C GLY A 155 2.25 -18.95 4.97
N ILE A 156 2.03 -17.87 5.71
CA ILE A 156 1.22 -16.71 5.31
C ILE A 156 2.10 -15.63 4.69
N LYS A 157 1.67 -15.06 3.57
CA LYS A 157 2.37 -13.99 2.86
C LYS A 157 2.15 -12.62 3.49
N SER A 158 3.09 -11.70 3.27
CA SER A 158 3.07 -10.34 3.83
C SER A 158 2.99 -9.28 2.74
N VAL A 159 2.05 -8.36 2.87
CA VAL A 159 1.72 -7.35 1.87
C VAL A 159 1.77 -5.95 2.47
N ALA A 160 2.58 -5.06 1.89
CA ALA A 160 2.58 -3.64 2.23
C ALA A 160 1.63 -2.85 1.33
N VAL A 161 0.74 -2.06 1.94
CA VAL A 161 -0.01 -1.00 1.23
C VAL A 161 0.50 0.33 1.75
N THR A 162 1.32 1.00 0.96
CA THR A 162 2.18 2.10 1.43
C THR A 162 2.29 3.23 0.41
N ALA A 163 2.60 4.43 0.88
CA ALA A 163 2.99 5.54 0.01
C ALA A 163 4.46 5.44 -0.47
N GLY A 164 5.22 4.44 -0.02
CA GLY A 164 6.62 4.31 -0.37
C GLY A 164 7.54 5.41 0.18
N TYR A 165 7.05 6.23 1.12
CA TYR A 165 7.78 7.37 1.69
C TYR A 165 8.63 6.93 2.88
N ILE A 166 9.73 6.23 2.58
CA ILE A 166 10.60 5.54 3.54
C ILE A 166 12.08 5.84 3.24
N SER A 167 12.89 5.97 4.29
CA SER A 167 14.33 6.22 4.16
C SER A 167 15.10 4.95 3.75
N PRO A 168 16.27 5.06 3.08
CA PRO A 168 16.99 3.90 2.53
C PRO A 168 17.21 2.75 3.51
N GLY A 169 17.82 2.99 4.67
CA GLY A 169 18.11 1.93 5.64
C GLY A 169 16.86 1.25 6.22
N ALA A 170 15.80 2.01 6.47
CA ALA A 170 14.52 1.46 6.92
C ALA A 170 13.81 0.70 5.79
N ARG A 171 13.96 1.14 4.53
CA ARG A 171 13.39 0.54 3.34
C ARG A 171 13.91 -0.87 3.09
N GLU A 172 15.22 -1.06 3.21
CA GLU A 172 15.88 -2.36 3.04
C GLU A 172 15.31 -3.39 4.03
N ASP A 173 15.29 -3.05 5.30
CA ASP A 173 14.78 -3.95 6.34
C ASP A 173 13.27 -4.22 6.21
N PHE A 174 12.49 -3.20 5.82
CA PHE A 174 11.05 -3.36 5.66
C PHE A 174 10.70 -4.31 4.52
N PHE A 175 11.22 -4.04 3.32
CA PHE A 175 10.89 -4.83 2.14
C PHE A 175 11.55 -6.20 2.09
N ALA A 176 12.62 -6.45 2.86
CA ALA A 176 13.20 -7.79 3.03
C ALA A 176 12.20 -8.81 3.60
N HIS A 177 11.12 -8.36 4.23
CA HIS A 177 10.08 -9.20 4.83
C HIS A 177 8.72 -9.12 4.12
N MET A 178 8.64 -8.41 2.98
CA MET A 178 7.40 -8.31 2.20
C MET A 178 7.44 -9.24 0.99
N ASP A 179 6.32 -9.91 0.71
CA ASP A 179 6.14 -10.72 -0.50
C ASP A 179 5.55 -9.87 -1.64
N ALA A 180 4.69 -8.91 -1.28
CA ALA A 180 4.12 -7.97 -2.25
C ALA A 180 3.89 -6.58 -1.66
N ALA A 181 3.70 -5.60 -2.54
CA ALA A 181 3.33 -4.25 -2.16
C ALA A 181 2.35 -3.63 -3.16
N ASN A 182 1.41 -2.83 -2.67
CA ASN A 182 0.78 -1.78 -3.46
C ASN A 182 1.39 -0.45 -3.02
N VAL A 183 1.95 0.28 -3.97
CA VAL A 183 2.61 1.56 -3.69
C VAL A 183 1.82 2.70 -4.32
N ASP A 184 1.41 3.64 -3.49
CA ASP A 184 0.74 4.86 -3.94
C ASP A 184 1.71 5.83 -4.61
N LEU A 185 1.79 5.82 -5.94
CA LEU A 185 2.37 6.91 -6.72
C LEU A 185 1.28 7.97 -6.93
N LYS A 186 1.17 8.89 -5.96
CA LYS A 186 0.00 9.77 -5.82
C LYS A 186 -0.12 10.83 -6.93
N ALA A 187 1.01 11.23 -7.50
CA ALA A 187 1.13 12.20 -8.59
C ALA A 187 2.53 12.13 -9.21
N PHE A 188 2.75 12.79 -10.34
CA PHE A 188 4.07 12.91 -10.96
C PHE A 188 4.59 14.37 -10.95
N SER A 189 4.30 15.06 -9.84
CA SER A 189 4.65 16.46 -9.57
C SER A 189 5.09 16.63 -8.12
N ASP A 190 6.25 17.22 -7.89
CA ASP A 190 6.72 17.52 -6.52
C ASP A 190 5.86 18.59 -5.85
N ASP A 191 5.31 19.54 -6.62
CA ASP A 191 4.36 20.54 -6.12
C ASP A 191 3.11 19.87 -5.51
N PHE A 192 2.53 18.87 -6.19
CA PHE A 192 1.41 18.10 -5.65
C PHE A 192 1.80 17.42 -4.33
N TYR A 193 2.95 16.73 -4.31
CA TYR A 193 3.42 16.07 -3.09
C TYR A 193 3.63 17.06 -1.94
N HIS A 194 4.26 18.20 -2.22
CA HIS A 194 4.50 19.22 -1.20
C HIS A 194 3.17 19.82 -0.70
N ARG A 195 2.31 20.26 -1.60
CA ARG A 195 1.09 21.02 -1.30
C ARG A 195 -0.05 20.18 -0.72
N LEU A 196 -0.24 18.96 -1.26
CA LEU A 196 -1.38 18.11 -0.91
C LEU A 196 -1.01 16.92 -0.03
N CYS A 197 0.20 16.36 -0.16
CA CYS A 197 0.64 15.24 0.66
C CYS A 197 1.57 15.66 1.80
N GLY A 198 2.14 16.86 1.72
CA GLY A 198 3.12 17.38 2.65
C GLY A 198 4.43 16.59 2.65
N GLY A 199 4.87 16.07 1.53
CA GLY A 199 6.10 15.31 1.29
C GLY A 199 6.75 15.71 -0.02
N HIS A 200 7.56 14.81 -0.57
CA HIS A 200 8.27 14.98 -1.84
C HIS A 200 8.12 13.74 -2.72
N LEU A 201 8.13 13.92 -4.04
CA LEU A 201 8.01 12.86 -5.02
C LEU A 201 9.24 11.93 -5.05
N GLN A 202 10.44 12.51 -5.04
CA GLN A 202 11.67 11.75 -5.27
C GLN A 202 11.86 10.53 -4.33
N PRO A 203 11.63 10.61 -3.01
CA PRO A 203 11.75 9.44 -2.13
C PRO A 203 10.83 8.27 -2.51
N VAL A 204 9.66 8.56 -3.12
CA VAL A 204 8.73 7.52 -3.62
C VAL A 204 9.31 6.87 -4.87
N LEU A 205 9.82 7.66 -5.82
CA LEU A 205 10.50 7.16 -7.02
C LEU A 205 11.71 6.30 -6.67
N ASP A 206 12.51 6.73 -5.69
CA ASP A 206 13.67 5.96 -5.20
C ASP A 206 13.24 4.62 -4.59
N THR A 207 12.09 4.58 -3.90
CA THR A 207 11.53 3.34 -3.35
C THR A 207 11.05 2.40 -4.44
N LEU A 208 10.39 2.92 -5.47
CA LEU A 208 9.93 2.12 -6.61
C LEU A 208 11.11 1.54 -7.41
N THR A 209 12.14 2.37 -7.65
CA THR A 209 13.37 1.92 -8.31
C THR A 209 14.08 0.84 -7.51
N TYR A 210 14.17 0.99 -6.19
CA TYR A 210 14.71 -0.01 -5.28
C TYR A 210 13.92 -1.33 -5.35
N LEU A 211 12.59 -1.27 -5.24
CA LEU A 211 11.73 -2.46 -5.34
C LEU A 211 11.99 -3.22 -6.65
N LYS A 212 12.12 -2.49 -7.76
CA LYS A 212 12.33 -3.10 -9.08
C LYS A 212 13.70 -3.72 -9.25
N ARG A 213 14.75 -3.07 -8.73
CA ARG A 213 16.15 -3.44 -9.04
C ARG A 213 16.78 -4.33 -7.99
N GLU A 214 16.39 -4.16 -6.71
CA GLU A 214 17.11 -4.76 -5.58
C GLU A 214 16.28 -5.83 -4.84
N THR A 215 15.02 -6.06 -5.23
CA THR A 215 14.15 -7.00 -4.53
C THR A 215 13.41 -7.95 -5.46
N SER A 216 12.88 -9.04 -4.89
CA SER A 216 11.91 -9.92 -5.56
C SER A 216 10.46 -9.65 -5.14
N VAL A 217 10.19 -8.57 -4.41
CA VAL A 217 8.86 -8.17 -3.99
C VAL A 217 8.01 -7.88 -5.22
N TRP A 218 6.87 -8.56 -5.34
CA TRP A 218 5.88 -8.18 -6.35
C TRP A 218 5.26 -6.83 -5.97
N PHE A 219 5.13 -5.89 -6.91
CA PHE A 219 4.45 -4.64 -6.59
C PHE A 219 3.59 -4.11 -7.74
N GLU A 220 2.53 -3.42 -7.34
CA GLU A 220 1.59 -2.72 -8.21
C GLU A 220 1.46 -1.26 -7.74
N LEU A 221 1.14 -0.36 -8.67
CA LEU A 221 1.06 1.07 -8.40
C LEU A 221 -0.40 1.53 -8.33
N THR A 222 -0.69 2.44 -7.42
CA THR A 222 -1.99 3.11 -7.35
C THR A 222 -1.83 4.62 -7.46
N THR A 223 -2.63 5.23 -8.34
CA THR A 223 -2.75 6.69 -8.47
C THR A 223 -4.23 7.07 -8.30
N LEU A 224 -4.54 7.73 -7.18
CA LEU A 224 -5.85 8.34 -6.98
C LEU A 224 -5.91 9.63 -7.79
N LEU A 225 -6.70 9.65 -8.86
CA LEU A 225 -6.82 10.82 -9.71
C LEU A 225 -7.81 11.83 -9.12
N ILE A 226 -7.36 13.06 -8.94
CA ILE A 226 -8.14 14.17 -8.37
C ILE A 226 -8.33 15.22 -9.45
N PRO A 227 -9.59 15.54 -9.83
CA PRO A 227 -9.86 16.50 -10.90
C PRO A 227 -9.19 17.86 -10.68
N GLY A 228 -8.42 18.30 -11.66
CA GLY A 228 -7.70 19.57 -11.65
C GLY A 228 -6.38 19.58 -10.87
N GLU A 229 -6.00 18.48 -10.23
CA GLU A 229 -4.76 18.41 -9.41
C GLU A 229 -3.67 17.52 -10.06
N ASN A 230 -4.01 16.29 -10.45
CA ASN A 230 -3.07 15.30 -10.99
C ASN A 230 -3.67 14.49 -12.16
N ASP A 231 -4.75 14.97 -12.77
CA ASP A 231 -5.49 14.25 -13.82
C ASP A 231 -5.25 14.77 -15.24
N SER A 232 -4.24 15.65 -15.44
CA SER A 232 -3.88 16.15 -16.78
C SER A 232 -3.22 15.07 -17.63
N ASP A 233 -3.46 15.12 -18.95
CA ASP A 233 -2.86 14.19 -19.92
C ASP A 233 -1.34 14.24 -19.87
N ASP A 234 -0.75 15.42 -19.77
CA ASP A 234 0.71 15.61 -19.71
C ASP A 234 1.31 14.93 -18.46
N GLU A 235 0.69 15.06 -17.31
CA GLU A 235 1.20 14.43 -16.09
C GLU A 235 1.11 12.91 -16.18
N ILE A 236 -0.02 12.37 -16.65
CA ILE A 236 -0.22 10.94 -16.85
C ILE A 236 0.75 10.39 -17.90
N GLU A 237 1.00 11.12 -19.01
CA GLU A 237 2.01 10.77 -20.02
C GLU A 237 3.41 10.67 -19.40
N ARG A 238 3.84 11.67 -18.64
CA ARG A 238 5.16 11.68 -17.99
C ARG A 238 5.29 10.55 -16.98
N MET A 239 4.28 10.35 -16.13
CA MET A 239 4.23 9.28 -15.14
C MET A 239 4.36 7.90 -15.79
N THR A 240 3.52 7.60 -16.77
CA THR A 240 3.46 6.28 -17.39
C THR A 240 4.70 5.97 -18.23
N ARG A 241 5.30 6.97 -18.88
CA ARG A 241 6.60 6.81 -19.57
C ARG A 241 7.73 6.51 -18.59
N TRP A 242 7.76 7.22 -17.45
CA TRP A 242 8.73 6.94 -16.39
C TRP A 242 8.58 5.52 -15.87
N VAL A 243 7.34 5.07 -15.60
CA VAL A 243 7.07 3.70 -15.14
C VAL A 243 7.60 2.67 -16.14
N VAL A 244 7.29 2.81 -17.42
CA VAL A 244 7.77 1.88 -18.46
C VAL A 244 9.30 1.89 -18.56
N THR A 245 9.93 3.06 -18.49
CA THR A 245 11.39 3.21 -18.63
C THR A 245 12.14 2.67 -17.42
N GLU A 246 11.72 3.01 -16.21
CA GLU A 246 12.47 2.71 -14.97
C GLU A 246 12.03 1.38 -14.31
N LEU A 247 10.75 1.02 -14.43
CA LEU A 247 10.19 -0.16 -13.76
C LEU A 247 9.82 -1.28 -14.74
N GLY A 248 9.71 -0.95 -16.04
CA GLY A 248 9.32 -1.88 -17.09
C GLY A 248 7.80 -1.95 -17.31
N PRO A 249 7.38 -2.53 -18.46
CA PRO A 249 5.99 -2.53 -18.90
C PRO A 249 5.06 -3.42 -18.06
N ASP A 250 5.62 -4.34 -17.27
CA ASP A 250 4.89 -5.39 -16.56
C ASP A 250 4.42 -4.99 -15.16
N VAL A 251 4.75 -3.77 -14.68
CA VAL A 251 4.28 -3.27 -13.40
C VAL A 251 2.85 -2.75 -13.55
N PRO A 252 1.85 -3.36 -12.88
CA PRO A 252 0.46 -2.94 -13.01
C PRO A 252 0.22 -1.56 -12.40
N MET A 253 -0.60 -0.76 -13.10
CA MET A 253 -1.01 0.57 -12.65
C MET A 253 -2.53 0.64 -12.45
N HIS A 254 -2.95 1.13 -11.29
CA HIS A 254 -4.35 1.33 -10.92
C HIS A 254 -4.67 2.82 -10.85
N PHE A 255 -5.50 3.31 -11.77
CA PHE A 255 -6.07 4.67 -11.70
C PHE A 255 -7.40 4.61 -10.97
N THR A 256 -7.46 5.17 -9.76
CA THR A 256 -8.63 5.07 -8.90
C THR A 256 -9.36 6.40 -8.79
N ALA A 257 -10.68 6.33 -8.69
CA ALA A 257 -11.52 7.52 -8.54
C ALA A 257 -11.41 8.11 -7.13
N PHE A 258 -11.16 9.42 -7.07
CA PHE A 258 -11.30 10.22 -5.87
C PHE A 258 -12.78 10.53 -5.61
N HIS A 259 -13.16 10.59 -4.35
CA HIS A 259 -14.38 11.22 -3.86
C HIS A 259 -14.01 12.26 -2.78
N PRO A 260 -14.82 13.35 -2.65
CA PRO A 260 -14.58 14.36 -1.62
C PRO A 260 -14.46 13.75 -0.23
N ASP A 261 -13.38 14.08 0.48
CA ASP A 261 -13.15 13.60 1.83
C ASP A 261 -12.22 14.55 2.60
N TRP A 262 -12.33 14.54 3.92
CA TRP A 262 -11.55 15.27 4.91
C TRP A 262 -11.36 16.76 4.57
N LYS A 263 -10.19 17.17 4.03
CA LYS A 263 -9.84 18.56 3.74
C LYS A 263 -10.02 18.93 2.26
N MET A 264 -10.57 18.04 1.44
CA MET A 264 -10.82 18.26 0.02
C MET A 264 -12.30 18.00 -0.34
N MET A 265 -13.20 18.66 0.41
CA MET A 265 -14.64 18.60 0.20
C MET A 265 -15.12 19.52 -0.92
N ASP A 266 -14.26 20.40 -1.41
CA ASP A 266 -14.50 21.40 -2.46
C ASP A 266 -14.16 20.91 -3.87
N HIS A 267 -13.60 19.71 -4.00
CA HIS A 267 -13.29 19.07 -5.29
C HIS A 267 -14.40 18.11 -5.69
N PRO A 268 -14.78 18.05 -6.99
CA PRO A 268 -15.74 17.07 -7.46
C PRO A 268 -15.16 15.65 -7.46
N PRO A 269 -16.00 14.61 -7.35
CA PRO A 269 -15.55 13.22 -7.53
C PRO A 269 -15.01 13.02 -8.95
N THR A 270 -14.07 12.09 -9.11
CA THR A 270 -13.45 11.78 -10.40
C THR A 270 -14.47 11.14 -11.35
N PRO A 271 -14.73 11.73 -12.52
CA PRO A 271 -15.60 11.11 -13.50
C PRO A 271 -14.98 9.81 -14.05
N PRO A 272 -15.75 8.73 -14.31
CA PRO A 272 -15.24 7.49 -14.90
C PRO A 272 -14.45 7.69 -16.21
N ARG A 273 -14.85 8.66 -17.07
CA ARG A 273 -14.12 9.01 -18.29
C ARG A 273 -12.67 9.44 -18.04
N THR A 274 -12.37 10.08 -16.91
CA THR A 274 -11.00 10.46 -16.53
C THR A 274 -10.12 9.23 -16.30
N LEU A 275 -10.66 8.21 -15.63
CA LEU A 275 -9.96 6.94 -15.40
C LEU A 275 -9.72 6.18 -16.72
N GLY A 276 -10.76 6.09 -17.58
CA GLY A 276 -10.64 5.45 -18.89
C GLY A 276 -9.60 6.15 -19.79
N ARG A 277 -9.55 7.50 -19.74
CA ARG A 277 -8.51 8.28 -20.44
C ARG A 277 -7.11 7.99 -19.91
N ALA A 278 -6.93 7.98 -18.59
CA ALA A 278 -5.64 7.67 -17.97
C ALA A 278 -5.16 6.25 -18.33
N ARG A 279 -6.08 5.27 -18.26
CA ARG A 279 -5.81 3.89 -18.69
C ARG A 279 -5.39 3.83 -20.16
N ALA A 280 -6.09 4.54 -21.06
CA ALA A 280 -5.75 4.57 -22.49
C ALA A 280 -4.36 5.19 -22.75
N ILE A 281 -3.99 6.24 -22.00
CA ILE A 281 -2.65 6.84 -22.05
C ILE A 281 -1.59 5.83 -21.61
N ALA A 282 -1.80 5.15 -20.49
CA ALA A 282 -0.86 4.16 -19.95
C ALA A 282 -0.61 3.02 -20.94
N LEU A 283 -1.69 2.45 -21.51
CA LEU A 283 -1.59 1.37 -22.51
C LEU A 283 -0.86 1.84 -23.77
N ARG A 284 -1.15 3.04 -24.28
CA ARG A 284 -0.48 3.64 -25.43
C ARG A 284 1.02 3.86 -25.18
N ASN A 285 1.40 4.17 -23.96
CA ASN A 285 2.80 4.36 -23.57
C ASN A 285 3.54 3.04 -23.27
N GLY A 286 2.86 1.89 -23.41
CA GLY A 286 3.46 0.56 -23.30
C GLY A 286 3.32 -0.10 -21.93
N VAL A 287 2.52 0.43 -21.01
CA VAL A 287 2.14 -0.31 -19.81
C VAL A 287 1.26 -1.49 -20.20
N HIS A 288 1.63 -2.72 -19.84
CA HIS A 288 0.88 -3.91 -20.20
C HIS A 288 -0.43 -4.06 -19.37
N TYR A 289 -0.43 -3.60 -18.15
CA TYR A 289 -1.53 -3.80 -17.20
C TYR A 289 -1.94 -2.47 -16.57
N ALA A 290 -3.00 -1.86 -17.08
CA ALA A 290 -3.55 -0.62 -16.57
C ALA A 290 -5.03 -0.80 -16.22
N TYR A 291 -5.41 -0.41 -15.00
CA TYR A 291 -6.71 -0.65 -14.41
C TYR A 291 -7.42 0.63 -14.03
N THR A 292 -8.76 0.61 -14.07
CA THR A 292 -9.63 1.58 -13.41
C THR A 292 -10.09 1.01 -12.07
N GLY A 293 -10.20 1.85 -11.04
CA GLY A 293 -10.62 1.43 -9.70
C GLY A 293 -11.54 2.42 -9.02
N ASN A 294 -12.23 1.97 -7.96
CA ASN A 294 -13.29 2.69 -7.27
C ASN A 294 -14.47 3.04 -8.17
N VAL A 295 -14.68 2.31 -9.25
CA VAL A 295 -15.79 2.41 -10.19
C VAL A 295 -16.19 1.02 -10.68
N HIS A 296 -17.46 0.86 -11.08
CA HIS A 296 -17.89 -0.31 -11.82
C HIS A 296 -17.48 -0.15 -13.28
N ASP A 297 -16.45 -0.87 -13.70
CA ASP A 297 -15.93 -0.87 -15.07
C ASP A 297 -15.31 -2.26 -15.33
N ALA A 298 -16.11 -3.18 -15.80
CA ALA A 298 -15.69 -4.55 -16.05
C ALA A 298 -14.59 -4.66 -17.13
N GLU A 299 -14.54 -3.71 -18.07
CA GLU A 299 -13.46 -3.66 -19.07
C GLU A 299 -12.15 -3.14 -18.44
N GLY A 300 -12.22 -1.99 -17.76
CA GLY A 300 -11.06 -1.38 -17.12
C GLY A 300 -10.54 -2.15 -15.90
N GLY A 301 -11.38 -2.96 -15.24
CA GLY A 301 -11.00 -3.81 -14.11
C GLY A 301 -10.40 -5.16 -14.50
N SER A 302 -10.61 -5.62 -15.76
CA SER A 302 -10.16 -6.94 -16.25
C SER A 302 -8.71 -6.94 -16.71
N THR A 303 -8.05 -8.11 -16.63
CA THR A 303 -6.68 -8.32 -17.11
C THR A 303 -6.71 -8.86 -18.54
N TYR A 304 -5.87 -8.29 -19.39
CA TYR A 304 -5.71 -8.69 -20.78
C TYR A 304 -4.28 -9.19 -21.04
N CYS A 305 -4.17 -10.20 -21.88
CA CYS A 305 -2.90 -10.78 -22.28
C CYS A 305 -2.13 -9.79 -23.17
N PRO A 306 -0.89 -9.39 -22.82
CA PRO A 306 -0.11 -8.47 -23.65
C PRO A 306 0.32 -9.08 -24.98
N GLY A 307 0.36 -10.41 -25.09
CA GLY A 307 0.75 -11.11 -26.32
C GLY A 307 -0.36 -11.21 -27.38
N CYS A 308 -1.63 -11.39 -26.98
CA CYS A 308 -2.73 -11.60 -27.93
C CYS A 308 -3.97 -10.75 -27.70
N GLY A 309 -3.97 -9.87 -26.69
CA GLY A 309 -5.10 -8.98 -26.37
C GLY A 309 -6.35 -9.67 -25.78
N SER A 310 -6.34 -11.01 -25.61
CA SER A 310 -7.50 -11.69 -25.03
C SER A 310 -7.63 -11.38 -23.55
N ARG A 311 -8.87 -11.22 -23.07
CA ARG A 311 -9.14 -11.12 -21.62
C ARG A 311 -8.77 -12.44 -20.96
N VAL A 312 -7.91 -12.39 -19.94
CA VAL A 312 -7.43 -13.58 -19.22
C VAL A 312 -7.96 -13.67 -17.80
N ILE A 313 -8.33 -12.54 -17.18
CA ILE A 313 -9.04 -12.53 -15.91
C ILE A 313 -10.14 -11.46 -15.99
N GLN A 314 -11.38 -11.88 -15.92
CA GLN A 314 -12.51 -10.97 -15.82
C GLN A 314 -12.65 -10.49 -14.38
N ARG A 315 -12.89 -9.16 -14.21
CA ARG A 315 -13.23 -8.56 -12.92
C ARG A 315 -14.37 -7.59 -13.07
N ASP A 316 -15.26 -7.61 -12.09
CA ASP A 316 -16.19 -6.51 -11.81
C ASP A 316 -16.05 -6.18 -10.33
N TRP A 317 -15.52 -5.00 -10.06
CA TRP A 317 -15.14 -4.56 -8.72
C TRP A 317 -14.10 -5.54 -8.10
N TYR A 318 -14.48 -6.32 -7.09
CA TYR A 318 -13.62 -7.32 -6.41
C TYR A 318 -14.02 -8.76 -6.73
N GLU A 319 -14.95 -8.97 -7.65
CA GLU A 319 -15.40 -10.28 -8.03
C GLU A 319 -14.71 -10.75 -9.31
N LEU A 320 -14.16 -11.96 -9.26
CA LEU A 320 -13.56 -12.58 -10.43
C LEU A 320 -14.67 -13.35 -11.20
N GLY A 321 -14.65 -13.20 -12.53
CA GLY A 321 -15.46 -13.98 -13.44
C GLY A 321 -14.63 -15.02 -14.21
N GLU A 322 -14.63 -14.90 -15.53
CA GLU A 322 -13.85 -15.77 -16.41
C GLU A 322 -12.36 -15.76 -16.06
N TRP A 323 -11.79 -16.98 -16.02
CA TRP A 323 -10.37 -17.20 -15.77
C TRP A 323 -9.75 -18.00 -16.91
N ALA A 324 -8.85 -17.42 -17.66
CA ALA A 324 -8.19 -18.00 -18.83
C ALA A 324 -6.66 -18.04 -18.68
N LEU A 325 -6.18 -18.35 -17.46
CA LEU A 325 -4.79 -18.69 -17.20
C LEU A 325 -4.67 -20.20 -16.92
N ASP A 326 -3.57 -20.78 -17.37
CA ASP A 326 -3.19 -22.14 -16.98
C ASP A 326 -2.54 -22.17 -15.58
N ALA A 327 -2.21 -23.36 -15.09
CA ALA A 327 -1.61 -23.57 -13.77
C ALA A 327 -0.24 -22.89 -13.58
N ASN A 328 0.40 -22.41 -14.65
CA ASN A 328 1.66 -21.71 -14.64
C ASN A 328 1.50 -20.18 -14.77
N GLY A 329 0.26 -19.68 -14.81
CA GLY A 329 -0.04 -18.27 -15.01
C GLY A 329 0.16 -17.79 -16.45
N CYS A 330 0.06 -18.69 -17.44
CA CYS A 330 0.14 -18.36 -18.86
C CYS A 330 -1.26 -18.27 -19.48
N CYS A 331 -1.40 -17.38 -20.46
CA CYS A 331 -2.61 -17.26 -21.27
C CYS A 331 -2.95 -18.59 -21.98
N THR A 332 -4.15 -19.12 -21.76
CA THR A 332 -4.58 -20.39 -22.36
C THR A 332 -4.69 -20.34 -23.89
N LYS A 333 -4.73 -19.12 -24.50
CA LYS A 333 -4.87 -18.93 -25.94
C LYS A 333 -3.52 -18.86 -26.68
N CYS A 334 -2.55 -18.13 -26.16
CA CYS A 334 -1.27 -17.89 -26.85
C CYS A 334 -0.04 -18.30 -26.04
N HIS A 335 -0.23 -18.84 -24.85
CA HIS A 335 0.80 -19.30 -23.91
C HIS A 335 1.79 -18.20 -23.43
N ALA A 336 1.52 -16.93 -23.71
CA ALA A 336 2.30 -15.84 -23.12
C ALA A 336 2.13 -15.83 -21.60
N ARG A 337 3.26 -15.72 -20.88
CA ARG A 337 3.23 -15.62 -19.42
C ARG A 337 2.67 -14.26 -19.01
N ILE A 338 1.73 -14.28 -18.06
CA ILE A 338 1.22 -13.06 -17.43
C ILE A 338 2.11 -12.76 -16.22
N ALA A 339 2.61 -11.53 -16.13
CA ALA A 339 3.43 -11.12 -14.99
C ALA A 339 2.56 -11.09 -13.72
N GLY A 340 3.06 -11.68 -12.63
CA GLY A 340 2.31 -11.78 -11.38
C GLY A 340 2.66 -13.02 -10.56
N VAL A 341 1.97 -13.15 -9.44
CA VAL A 341 2.02 -14.32 -8.55
C VAL A 341 0.62 -14.95 -8.54
N PHE A 342 0.48 -16.04 -9.26
CA PHE A 342 -0.79 -16.74 -9.45
C PHE A 342 -0.72 -18.13 -8.85
N ASP A 343 -1.83 -18.57 -8.22
CA ASP A 343 -2.06 -19.97 -7.92
C ASP A 343 -2.59 -20.70 -9.17
N ALA A 344 -2.61 -22.03 -9.16
CA ALA A 344 -3.12 -22.83 -10.27
C ALA A 344 -4.60 -22.56 -10.61
N ALA A 345 -5.35 -22.00 -9.66
CA ALA A 345 -6.72 -21.54 -9.82
C ALA A 345 -6.94 -20.26 -8.98
N PRO A 346 -7.90 -19.39 -9.37
CA PRO A 346 -8.20 -18.21 -8.60
C PRO A 346 -8.81 -18.55 -7.24
N GLY A 347 -8.67 -17.62 -6.29
CA GLY A 347 -9.46 -17.66 -5.07
C GLY A 347 -10.95 -17.38 -5.37
N THR A 348 -11.81 -17.68 -4.39
CA THR A 348 -13.27 -17.52 -4.50
C THR A 348 -13.87 -16.66 -3.40
N TRP A 349 -13.07 -15.74 -2.84
CA TRP A 349 -13.51 -14.91 -1.71
C TRP A 349 -14.62 -13.93 -2.12
N GLY A 350 -14.54 -13.34 -3.32
CA GLY A 350 -15.47 -12.31 -3.80
C GLY A 350 -15.31 -10.98 -3.07
N ALA A 351 -16.35 -10.14 -3.11
CA ALA A 351 -16.32 -8.77 -2.60
C ALA A 351 -16.54 -8.64 -1.08
N ARG A 352 -16.59 -9.74 -0.35
CA ARG A 352 -16.91 -9.74 1.08
C ARG A 352 -15.85 -9.01 1.92
N ARG A 353 -16.34 -8.22 2.87
CA ARG A 353 -15.55 -7.55 3.88
C ARG A 353 -16.03 -7.97 5.26
N VAL A 354 -15.16 -8.59 6.05
CA VAL A 354 -15.53 -9.19 7.34
C VAL A 354 -14.69 -8.58 8.45
N PRO A 355 -15.24 -7.66 9.27
CA PRO A 355 -14.58 -7.19 10.48
C PRO A 355 -14.27 -8.34 11.44
N VAL A 356 -13.09 -8.33 12.04
CA VAL A 356 -12.63 -9.36 12.95
C VAL A 356 -12.29 -8.73 14.31
N ARG A 357 -12.79 -9.35 15.39
CA ARG A 357 -12.35 -9.04 16.75
C ARG A 357 -11.33 -10.10 17.16
N MET A 358 -10.20 -9.66 17.68
CA MET A 358 -9.22 -10.57 18.23
C MET A 358 -9.75 -11.10 19.57
N ALA A 359 -9.85 -12.43 19.70
CA ALA A 359 -10.15 -13.05 20.98
C ALA A 359 -8.88 -12.99 21.85
N HIS A 360 -9.01 -12.42 23.03
CA HIS A 360 -7.97 -12.41 24.07
C HIS A 360 -7.95 -13.72 24.85
#